data_c27c0238bdf0822165fd36bae586430e
#
_entry.id   c27c0238bdf0822165fd36bae586430e
#
_cell.length_a   1.000
_cell.length_b   1.000
_cell.length_c   1.000
_cell.angle_alpha   90.00
_cell.angle_beta   90.00
_cell.angle_gamma   90.00
#
_symmetry.space_group_name_H-M   'P 1'
#
loop_
_entity.id
_entity.type
_entity.pdbx_description
1 polymer ?
#
loop_
_entity_poly.entity_id
_entity_poly.type
_entity_poly.pdbx_seq_one_letter_code
_entity_poly.pdbx_strand_id
1 'polypeptide(L)'
;MMKNDKPENISVYIHIPFCVRKCLYCDFLSGPASEASRKAYINALCEEIRSEAYKYEGFRVVSVFIGGGTPSVIDAEDIRRVLNTLRQSYRLEAECEITIEVNPGTVTEDKLRIYRESGINRLSIGLQSARNSELKALGRIHSYEDFLNTYEKAVKIGFSNINVDLMSAIPEQTLSSYRETLNKVLQLTPQPVHISAYSLIVEEGTSFYENTPKLPDEETEREMYKITREILEKAGFHRYEISNYAKPGYECFHNKVYWTRGNYVGFGIGSASLVKNRRFHNITELESYVNHTKEYATDIQSLTIEEQMEEFMFLGLRMMKGVSEQEFYENYHQRFEQVFPGVIAKYVELGLLATEVIDGTDFLQVKLTLQGSDVSNTVMADFLLT
;
A
#
# COMPACT_ATOMS: atom_id res chain seq x y z
N MET A 1 13.12 -7.54 -37.65
CA MET A 1 13.73 -7.38 -36.31
C MET A 1 12.78 -8.03 -35.32
N MET A 2 13.11 -9.19 -34.77
CA MET A 2 12.35 -9.76 -33.67
C MET A 2 12.55 -8.83 -32.48
N LYS A 3 11.49 -8.12 -32.04
CA LYS A 3 11.49 -7.48 -30.75
C LYS A 3 11.77 -8.57 -29.73
N ASN A 4 12.75 -8.36 -28.86
CA ASN A 4 13.00 -9.19 -27.69
C ASN A 4 11.78 -9.01 -26.77
N ASP A 5 10.72 -9.78 -26.99
CA ASP A 5 9.50 -9.74 -26.19
C ASP A 5 9.75 -10.46 -24.85
N LYS A 6 10.58 -9.84 -23.99
CA LYS A 6 10.51 -10.18 -22.57
C LYS A 6 9.13 -9.73 -22.08
N PRO A 7 8.37 -10.62 -21.44
CA PRO A 7 7.08 -10.23 -20.90
C PRO A 7 7.25 -9.07 -19.92
N GLU A 8 6.36 -8.08 -20.02
CA GLU A 8 6.31 -6.94 -19.10
C GLU A 8 5.87 -7.40 -17.69
N ASN A 9 6.32 -6.71 -16.68
CA ASN A 9 5.89 -6.98 -15.31
C ASN A 9 4.54 -6.32 -15.02
N ILE A 10 3.69 -7.00 -14.25
CA ILE A 10 2.45 -6.46 -13.70
C ILE A 10 2.29 -6.90 -12.24
N SER A 11 1.75 -6.01 -11.43
CA SER A 11 1.32 -6.33 -10.06
C SER A 11 -0.18 -6.51 -10.00
N VAL A 12 -0.65 -7.40 -9.14
CA VAL A 12 -2.08 -7.70 -8.98
C VAL A 12 -2.54 -7.26 -7.59
N TYR A 13 -3.56 -6.40 -7.54
CA TYR A 13 -4.28 -6.09 -6.31
C TYR A 13 -5.62 -6.85 -6.28
N ILE A 14 -5.93 -7.48 -5.17
CA ILE A 14 -7.20 -8.19 -4.97
C ILE A 14 -7.94 -7.54 -3.81
N HIS A 15 -9.09 -6.93 -4.12
CA HIS A 15 -9.90 -6.26 -3.13
C HIS A 15 -10.88 -7.21 -2.45
N ILE A 16 -10.85 -7.27 -1.13
CA ILE A 16 -11.84 -8.00 -0.31
C ILE A 16 -12.61 -6.98 0.53
N PRO A 17 -13.86 -6.65 0.16
CA PRO A 17 -14.60 -5.52 0.75
C PRO A 17 -15.28 -5.85 2.07
N PHE A 18 -14.82 -6.85 2.83
CA PHE A 18 -15.54 -7.33 4.00
C PHE A 18 -14.78 -7.06 5.29
N CYS A 19 -15.51 -6.57 6.29
CA CYS A 19 -15.05 -6.41 7.66
C CYS A 19 -16.06 -7.04 8.62
N VAL A 20 -15.63 -7.36 9.83
CA VAL A 20 -16.54 -7.66 10.93
C VAL A 20 -17.31 -6.39 11.32
N ARG A 21 -16.59 -5.27 11.41
CA ARG A 21 -17.11 -3.91 11.67
C ARG A 21 -16.18 -2.89 11.02
N LYS A 22 -16.75 -1.82 10.45
CA LYS A 22 -15.97 -0.71 9.89
C LYS A 22 -15.42 0.15 11.04
N CYS A 23 -14.15 0.49 10.98
CA CYS A 23 -13.50 1.38 11.94
C CYS A 23 -13.95 2.83 11.72
N LEU A 24 -13.86 3.67 12.77
CA LEU A 24 -14.41 5.03 12.73
C LEU A 24 -13.70 5.98 11.77
N TYR A 25 -12.45 5.68 11.43
CA TYR A 25 -11.60 6.46 10.54
C TYR A 25 -11.52 5.93 9.10
N CYS A 26 -12.11 4.74 8.83
CA CYS A 26 -11.84 4.02 7.59
C CYS A 26 -12.71 4.52 6.45
N ASP A 27 -12.07 4.97 5.36
CA ASP A 27 -12.69 5.39 4.10
C ASP A 27 -12.79 4.27 3.06
N PHE A 28 -12.09 3.15 3.25
CA PHE A 28 -12.07 2.05 2.30
C PHE A 28 -13.48 1.52 2.00
N LEU A 29 -13.68 1.12 0.74
CA LEU A 29 -14.89 0.46 0.28
C LEU A 29 -15.04 -0.91 0.96
N SER A 30 -15.61 -0.91 2.16
CA SER A 30 -15.72 -2.11 2.98
C SER A 30 -16.89 -2.05 3.96
N GLY A 31 -17.36 -3.22 4.37
CA GLY A 31 -18.43 -3.32 5.35
C GLY A 31 -18.74 -4.77 5.79
N PRO A 32 -19.63 -4.94 6.77
CA PRO A 32 -20.09 -6.27 7.16
C PRO A 32 -20.96 -6.91 6.07
N ALA A 33 -20.86 -8.23 5.94
CA ALA A 33 -21.65 -8.99 4.99
C ALA A 33 -21.99 -10.39 5.53
N SER A 34 -23.10 -10.97 5.04
CA SER A 34 -23.47 -12.35 5.32
C SER A 34 -22.44 -13.34 4.69
N GLU A 35 -22.40 -14.55 5.20
CA GLU A 35 -21.56 -15.60 4.62
C GLU A 35 -21.95 -15.89 3.15
N ALA A 36 -23.26 -15.91 2.86
CA ALA A 36 -23.76 -16.08 1.50
C ALA A 36 -23.27 -14.99 0.55
N SER A 37 -23.30 -13.72 0.97
CA SER A 37 -22.79 -12.59 0.19
C SER A 37 -21.28 -12.69 -0.04
N ARG A 38 -20.52 -13.10 0.97
CA ARG A 38 -19.07 -13.32 0.85
C ARG A 38 -18.77 -14.41 -0.18
N LYS A 39 -19.46 -15.55 -0.12
CA LYS A 39 -19.29 -16.66 -1.08
C LYS A 39 -19.68 -16.25 -2.51
N ALA A 40 -20.78 -15.52 -2.67
CA ALA A 40 -21.20 -15.00 -3.97
C ALA A 40 -20.14 -14.06 -4.56
N TYR A 41 -19.60 -13.15 -3.74
CA TYR A 41 -18.52 -12.26 -4.14
C TYR A 41 -17.25 -13.00 -4.58
N ILE A 42 -16.81 -14.00 -3.81
CA ILE A 42 -15.61 -14.79 -4.16
C ILE A 42 -15.84 -15.59 -5.46
N ASN A 43 -17.06 -16.03 -5.75
CA ASN A 43 -17.37 -16.66 -7.03
C ASN A 43 -17.22 -15.65 -8.19
N ALA A 44 -17.80 -14.45 -8.04
CA ALA A 44 -17.68 -13.38 -9.03
C ALA A 44 -16.21 -12.93 -9.22
N LEU A 45 -15.45 -12.79 -8.14
CA LEU A 45 -14.03 -12.45 -8.18
C LEU A 45 -13.19 -13.49 -8.95
N CYS A 46 -13.43 -14.78 -8.71
CA CYS A 46 -12.78 -15.84 -9.48
C CYS A 46 -13.20 -15.82 -10.96
N GLU A 47 -14.43 -15.45 -11.26
CA GLU A 47 -14.89 -15.32 -12.64
C GLU A 47 -14.26 -14.12 -13.33
N GLU A 48 -14.19 -12.95 -12.68
CA GLU A 48 -13.48 -11.78 -13.20
C GLU A 48 -12.01 -12.13 -13.50
N ILE A 49 -11.29 -12.74 -12.56
CA ILE A 49 -9.89 -13.12 -12.73
C ILE A 49 -9.70 -14.01 -13.98
N ARG A 50 -10.62 -14.94 -14.24
CA ARG A 50 -10.55 -15.81 -15.43
C ARG A 50 -10.89 -15.08 -16.71
N SER A 51 -12.03 -14.38 -16.71
CA SER A 51 -12.59 -13.77 -17.91
C SER A 51 -11.71 -12.63 -18.44
N GLU A 52 -11.00 -11.91 -17.54
CA GLU A 52 -10.12 -10.80 -17.89
C GLU A 52 -8.69 -11.24 -18.28
N ALA A 53 -8.32 -12.50 -18.08
CA ALA A 53 -6.94 -12.98 -18.24
C ALA A 53 -6.37 -12.71 -19.64
N TYR A 54 -7.18 -12.83 -20.69
CA TYR A 54 -6.74 -12.61 -22.08
C TYR A 54 -6.17 -11.21 -22.34
N LYS A 55 -6.59 -10.21 -21.54
CA LYS A 55 -6.08 -8.82 -21.64
C LYS A 55 -4.63 -8.70 -21.18
N TYR A 56 -4.12 -9.67 -20.43
CA TYR A 56 -2.83 -9.61 -19.73
C TYR A 56 -1.86 -10.73 -20.14
N GLU A 57 -2.11 -11.45 -21.24
CA GLU A 57 -1.26 -12.57 -21.72
C GLU A 57 0.22 -12.21 -21.92
N GLY A 58 0.52 -10.95 -22.25
CA GLY A 58 1.88 -10.44 -22.43
C GLY A 58 2.63 -10.10 -21.13
N PHE A 59 1.98 -10.28 -19.97
CA PHE A 59 2.55 -9.87 -18.69
C PHE A 59 2.99 -11.05 -17.82
N ARG A 60 3.92 -10.75 -16.88
CA ARG A 60 4.30 -11.60 -15.76
C ARG A 60 3.87 -10.96 -14.45
N VAL A 61 3.17 -11.68 -13.60
CA VAL A 61 2.77 -11.21 -12.28
C VAL A 61 3.96 -11.32 -11.34
N VAL A 62 4.43 -10.18 -10.84
CA VAL A 62 5.60 -10.06 -9.96
C VAL A 62 5.22 -9.81 -8.50
N SER A 63 4.01 -9.33 -8.23
CA SER A 63 3.45 -9.25 -6.88
C SER A 63 1.94 -9.39 -6.90
N VAL A 64 1.41 -9.93 -5.79
CA VAL A 64 -0.03 -10.01 -5.48
C VAL A 64 -0.25 -9.41 -4.10
N PHE A 65 -1.20 -8.50 -3.98
CA PHE A 65 -1.58 -7.90 -2.70
C PHE A 65 -3.08 -8.10 -2.47
N ILE A 66 -3.44 -8.84 -1.43
CA ILE A 66 -4.82 -9.09 -1.04
C ILE A 66 -5.16 -8.17 0.12
N GLY A 67 -5.95 -7.14 -0.15
CA GLY A 67 -6.25 -6.07 0.78
C GLY A 67 -7.69 -5.58 0.74
N GLY A 68 -7.93 -4.40 1.32
CA GLY A 68 -9.20 -3.69 1.30
C GLY A 68 -9.87 -3.56 2.65
N GLY A 69 -10.91 -4.32 2.94
CA GLY A 69 -11.54 -4.32 4.25
C GLY A 69 -10.73 -5.13 5.26
N THR A 70 -10.97 -6.42 5.32
CA THR A 70 -10.25 -7.37 6.18
C THR A 70 -10.22 -8.73 5.48
N PRO A 71 -9.26 -8.99 4.59
CA PRO A 71 -9.20 -10.25 3.86
C PRO A 71 -9.21 -11.48 4.76
N SER A 72 -8.63 -11.38 5.94
CA SER A 72 -8.58 -12.46 6.92
C SER A 72 -9.92 -12.81 7.60
N VAL A 73 -10.99 -12.07 7.32
CA VAL A 73 -12.37 -12.45 7.72
C VAL A 73 -12.93 -13.55 6.82
N ILE A 74 -12.47 -13.64 5.58
CA ILE A 74 -12.89 -14.67 4.62
C ILE A 74 -12.36 -16.04 5.03
N ASP A 75 -13.05 -17.10 4.60
CA ASP A 75 -12.54 -18.46 4.75
C ASP A 75 -11.18 -18.60 4.02
N ALA A 76 -10.24 -19.25 4.67
CA ALA A 76 -8.90 -19.42 4.09
C ALA A 76 -8.92 -20.27 2.81
N GLU A 77 -9.84 -21.22 2.70
CA GLU A 77 -10.03 -22.00 1.47
C GLU A 77 -10.56 -21.15 0.30
N ASP A 78 -11.36 -20.14 0.59
CA ASP A 78 -11.79 -19.18 -0.42
C ASP A 78 -10.60 -18.32 -0.91
N ILE A 79 -9.71 -17.88 -0.02
CA ILE A 79 -8.44 -17.20 -0.40
C ILE A 79 -7.56 -18.14 -1.23
N ARG A 80 -7.42 -19.41 -0.84
CA ARG A 80 -6.71 -20.42 -1.63
C ARG A 80 -7.29 -20.58 -3.03
N ARG A 81 -8.63 -20.61 -3.13
CA ARG A 81 -9.34 -20.71 -4.40
C ARG A 81 -9.06 -19.51 -5.31
N VAL A 82 -9.09 -18.29 -4.79
CA VAL A 82 -8.76 -17.06 -5.53
C VAL A 82 -7.32 -17.13 -6.06
N LEU A 83 -6.35 -17.48 -5.22
CA LEU A 83 -4.95 -17.60 -5.63
C LEU A 83 -4.72 -18.72 -6.66
N ASN A 84 -5.41 -19.85 -6.53
CA ASN A 84 -5.35 -20.92 -7.51
C ASN A 84 -5.95 -20.49 -8.86
N THR A 85 -7.06 -19.75 -8.84
CA THR A 85 -7.65 -19.18 -10.05
C THR A 85 -6.65 -18.21 -10.74
N LEU A 86 -6.00 -17.36 -9.95
CA LEU A 86 -4.98 -16.45 -10.49
C LEU A 86 -3.82 -17.22 -11.13
N ARG A 87 -3.28 -18.27 -10.48
CA ARG A 87 -2.19 -19.08 -11.03
C ARG A 87 -2.56 -19.86 -12.29
N GLN A 88 -3.81 -20.26 -12.42
CA GLN A 88 -4.31 -20.94 -13.62
C GLN A 88 -4.51 -20.00 -14.80
N SER A 89 -4.77 -18.71 -14.52
CA SER A 89 -5.13 -17.71 -15.53
C SER A 89 -3.97 -16.78 -15.90
N TYR A 90 -2.99 -16.61 -15.02
CA TYR A 90 -1.88 -15.68 -15.19
C TYR A 90 -0.53 -16.35 -14.97
N ARG A 91 0.50 -15.81 -15.60
CA ARG A 91 1.88 -16.26 -15.39
C ARG A 91 2.48 -15.56 -14.18
N LEU A 92 2.55 -16.25 -13.05
CA LEU A 92 3.22 -15.74 -11.84
C LEU A 92 4.72 -16.04 -11.90
N GLU A 93 5.54 -15.08 -11.46
CA GLU A 93 6.98 -15.31 -11.24
C GLU A 93 7.20 -16.28 -10.06
N ALA A 94 8.32 -17.01 -10.10
CA ALA A 94 8.68 -17.96 -9.03
C ALA A 94 8.85 -17.25 -7.68
N GLU A 95 9.44 -16.06 -7.68
CA GLU A 95 9.69 -15.22 -6.50
C GLU A 95 8.62 -14.14 -6.31
N CYS A 96 7.39 -14.37 -6.78
CA CYS A 96 6.29 -13.42 -6.65
C CYS A 96 6.04 -13.09 -5.18
N GLU A 97 6.06 -11.80 -4.83
CA GLU A 97 5.62 -11.34 -3.50
C GLU A 97 4.11 -11.49 -3.40
N ILE A 98 3.62 -12.30 -2.46
CA ILE A 98 2.18 -12.49 -2.22
C ILE A 98 1.86 -12.06 -0.80
N THR A 99 1.23 -10.90 -0.67
CA THR A 99 0.84 -10.28 0.60
C THR A 99 -0.65 -10.51 0.89
N ILE A 100 -1.00 -10.72 2.16
CA ILE A 100 -2.38 -10.62 2.65
C ILE A 100 -2.44 -9.73 3.89
N GLU A 101 -3.45 -8.87 3.95
CA GLU A 101 -3.78 -8.08 5.14
C GLU A 101 -4.52 -8.93 6.17
N VAL A 102 -4.08 -8.79 7.42
CA VAL A 102 -4.58 -9.54 8.56
C VAL A 102 -4.97 -8.60 9.68
N ASN A 103 -6.22 -8.68 10.14
CA ASN A 103 -6.60 -8.05 11.39
C ASN A 103 -6.40 -9.01 12.56
N PRO A 104 -5.80 -8.55 13.68
CA PRO A 104 -5.66 -9.36 14.88
C PRO A 104 -6.98 -9.99 15.33
N GLY A 105 -6.93 -11.22 15.82
CA GLY A 105 -8.10 -11.97 16.24
C GLY A 105 -8.93 -12.63 15.12
N THR A 106 -8.65 -12.36 13.83
CA THR A 106 -9.43 -12.93 12.71
C THR A 106 -8.81 -14.19 12.12
N VAL A 107 -7.60 -14.56 12.54
CA VAL A 107 -6.89 -15.74 12.04
C VAL A 107 -6.61 -16.77 13.12
N THR A 108 -6.75 -18.03 12.74
CA THR A 108 -6.32 -19.22 13.50
C THR A 108 -5.01 -19.73 12.94
N GLU A 109 -4.35 -20.68 13.65
CA GLU A 109 -3.16 -21.35 13.11
C GLU A 109 -3.47 -22.08 11.80
N ASP A 110 -4.66 -22.69 11.68
CA ASP A 110 -5.08 -23.39 10.48
C ASP A 110 -5.25 -22.45 9.29
N LYS A 111 -5.87 -21.28 9.49
CA LYS A 111 -5.95 -20.24 8.43
C LYS A 111 -4.55 -19.83 7.98
N LEU A 112 -3.65 -19.54 8.90
CA LEU A 112 -2.27 -19.13 8.58
C LEU A 112 -1.50 -20.24 7.85
N ARG A 113 -1.73 -21.53 8.21
CA ARG A 113 -1.15 -22.65 7.49
C ARG A 113 -1.65 -22.73 6.06
N ILE A 114 -2.98 -22.57 5.86
CA ILE A 114 -3.60 -22.54 4.53
C ILE A 114 -3.02 -21.38 3.69
N TYR A 115 -2.85 -20.19 4.28
CA TYR A 115 -2.25 -19.05 3.59
C TYR A 115 -0.83 -19.36 3.12
N ARG A 116 0.02 -19.93 4.01
CA ARG A 116 1.38 -20.28 3.66
C ARG A 116 1.46 -21.36 2.58
N GLU A 117 0.66 -22.41 2.69
CA GLU A 117 0.53 -23.48 1.69
C GLU A 117 0.00 -22.96 0.35
N SER A 118 -0.81 -21.90 0.39
CA SER A 118 -1.30 -21.20 -0.79
C SER A 118 -0.25 -20.25 -1.40
N GLY A 119 0.98 -20.22 -0.86
CA GLY A 119 2.10 -19.43 -1.37
C GLY A 119 2.11 -17.98 -0.91
N ILE A 120 1.25 -17.59 0.04
CA ILE A 120 1.37 -16.27 0.68
C ILE A 120 2.69 -16.26 1.46
N ASN A 121 3.55 -15.28 1.15
CA ASN A 121 4.90 -15.18 1.72
C ASN A 121 5.12 -13.90 2.52
N ARG A 122 4.14 -12.97 2.55
CA ARG A 122 4.17 -11.74 3.33
C ARG A 122 2.83 -11.50 4.02
N LEU A 123 2.86 -11.11 5.30
CA LEU A 123 1.69 -10.69 6.07
C LEU A 123 1.77 -9.21 6.40
N SER A 124 0.65 -8.48 6.30
CA SER A 124 0.48 -7.13 6.83
C SER A 124 -0.51 -7.19 7.99
N ILE A 125 -0.04 -6.93 9.22
CA ILE A 125 -0.85 -7.08 10.43
C ILE A 125 -1.20 -5.69 10.99
N GLY A 126 -2.49 -5.35 10.97
CA GLY A 126 -3.00 -4.05 11.39
C GLY A 126 -3.06 -3.90 12.91
N LEU A 127 -1.97 -3.54 13.57
CA LEU A 127 -1.93 -3.25 15.01
C LEU A 127 -2.52 -1.88 15.34
N GLN A 128 -2.06 -0.83 14.67
CA GLN A 128 -2.37 0.59 14.83
C GLN A 128 -1.79 1.20 16.13
N SER A 129 -2.05 0.63 17.29
CA SER A 129 -1.52 1.04 18.60
C SER A 129 -1.34 -0.16 19.53
N ALA A 130 -0.35 -0.12 20.41
CA ALA A 130 -0.15 -1.09 21.47
C ALA A 130 -0.88 -0.70 22.78
N ARG A 131 -1.86 0.22 22.71
CA ARG A 131 -2.72 0.63 23.83
C ARG A 131 -4.19 0.37 23.51
N ASN A 132 -4.83 -0.41 24.38
CA ASN A 132 -6.23 -0.81 24.18
C ASN A 132 -7.22 0.39 24.22
N SER A 133 -6.91 1.47 24.97
CA SER A 133 -7.70 2.70 24.95
C SER A 133 -7.66 3.39 23.60
N GLU A 134 -6.49 3.51 22.98
CA GLU A 134 -6.30 4.11 21.66
C GLU A 134 -6.96 3.25 20.56
N LEU A 135 -6.83 1.91 20.63
CA LEU A 135 -7.55 0.99 19.74
C LEU A 135 -9.06 1.16 19.83
N LYS A 136 -9.59 1.28 21.05
CA LYS A 136 -11.02 1.52 21.28
C LYS A 136 -11.46 2.86 20.71
N ALA A 137 -10.66 3.91 20.87
CA ALA A 137 -10.95 5.23 20.32
C ALA A 137 -11.01 5.23 18.78
N LEU A 138 -10.22 4.39 18.10
CA LEU A 138 -10.27 4.14 16.66
C LEU A 138 -11.48 3.29 16.22
N GLY A 139 -12.25 2.73 17.17
CA GLY A 139 -13.31 1.78 16.87
C GLY A 139 -12.81 0.37 16.51
N ARG A 140 -11.56 0.03 16.84
CA ARG A 140 -11.01 -1.33 16.63
C ARG A 140 -11.66 -2.31 17.57
N ILE A 141 -11.81 -3.56 17.11
CA ILE A 141 -12.45 -4.63 17.90
C ILE A 141 -11.43 -5.54 18.59
N HIS A 142 -10.17 -5.49 18.16
CA HIS A 142 -9.09 -6.28 18.73
C HIS A 142 -8.36 -5.52 19.84
N SER A 143 -7.71 -6.26 20.71
CA SER A 143 -6.80 -5.78 21.74
C SER A 143 -5.33 -5.95 21.32
N TYR A 144 -4.40 -5.36 22.08
CA TYR A 144 -2.97 -5.59 21.91
C TYR A 144 -2.60 -7.08 22.14
N GLU A 145 -3.28 -7.75 23.04
CA GLU A 145 -3.12 -9.17 23.36
C GLU A 145 -3.54 -10.04 22.16
N ASP A 146 -4.62 -9.67 21.46
CA ASP A 146 -5.03 -10.34 20.22
C ASP A 146 -3.98 -10.19 19.12
N PHE A 147 -3.34 -9.03 19.05
CA PHE A 147 -2.22 -8.81 18.14
C PHE A 147 -1.03 -9.72 18.49
N LEU A 148 -0.61 -9.76 19.73
CA LEU A 148 0.50 -10.61 20.16
C LEU A 148 0.25 -12.09 19.82
N ASN A 149 -0.96 -12.58 20.13
CA ASN A 149 -1.36 -13.94 19.82
C ASN A 149 -1.35 -14.21 18.30
N THR A 150 -1.80 -13.24 17.48
CA THR A 150 -1.78 -13.35 16.01
C THR A 150 -0.36 -13.38 15.49
N TYR A 151 0.51 -12.49 16.00
CA TYR A 151 1.92 -12.41 15.63
C TYR A 151 2.67 -13.70 15.97
N GLU A 152 2.53 -14.21 17.19
CA GLU A 152 3.16 -15.46 17.64
C GLU A 152 2.73 -16.65 16.78
N LYS A 153 1.43 -16.77 16.46
CA LYS A 153 0.92 -17.81 15.54
C LYS A 153 1.55 -17.69 14.16
N ALA A 154 1.65 -16.48 13.59
CA ALA A 154 2.25 -16.25 12.28
C ALA A 154 3.72 -16.69 12.26
N VAL A 155 4.48 -16.31 13.27
CA VAL A 155 5.88 -16.73 13.45
C VAL A 155 5.99 -18.26 13.60
N LYS A 156 5.16 -18.88 14.43
CA LYS A 156 5.13 -20.34 14.65
C LYS A 156 4.86 -21.13 13.37
N ILE A 157 3.98 -20.61 12.49
CA ILE A 157 3.70 -21.20 11.18
C ILE A 157 4.84 -20.95 10.18
N GLY A 158 5.80 -20.07 10.52
CA GLY A 158 7.01 -19.83 9.75
C GLY A 158 6.92 -18.62 8.80
N PHE A 159 6.03 -17.68 9.04
CA PHE A 159 6.11 -16.37 8.37
C PHE A 159 7.27 -15.57 8.95
N SER A 160 8.19 -15.14 8.09
CA SER A 160 9.34 -14.28 8.43
C SER A 160 9.21 -12.88 7.84
N ASN A 161 8.46 -12.71 6.75
CA ASN A 161 8.17 -11.41 6.15
C ASN A 161 6.85 -10.89 6.71
N ILE A 162 6.93 -10.19 7.85
CA ILE A 162 5.77 -9.63 8.55
C ILE A 162 5.93 -8.11 8.62
N ASN A 163 4.92 -7.42 8.10
CA ASN A 163 4.69 -6.01 8.31
C ASN A 163 3.75 -5.79 9.51
N VAL A 164 4.00 -4.73 10.27
CA VAL A 164 3.11 -4.23 11.32
C VAL A 164 2.68 -2.81 10.95
N ASP A 165 1.36 -2.60 10.82
CA ASP A 165 0.81 -1.27 10.55
C ASP A 165 0.59 -0.51 11.87
N LEU A 166 1.09 0.71 11.94
CA LEU A 166 0.99 1.63 13.07
C LEU A 166 0.36 2.95 12.62
N MET A 167 -0.42 3.56 13.51
CA MET A 167 -0.98 4.88 13.29
C MET A 167 -0.49 5.87 14.35
N SER A 168 -0.07 7.04 13.91
CA SER A 168 0.20 8.21 14.76
C SER A 168 -0.93 9.22 14.68
N ALA A 169 -0.90 10.22 15.56
CA ALA A 169 -1.87 11.31 15.65
C ALA A 169 -3.34 10.84 15.83
N ILE A 170 -3.54 9.68 16.45
CA ILE A 170 -4.88 9.14 16.73
C ILE A 170 -5.48 9.72 18.02
N PRO A 171 -6.82 9.66 18.21
CA PRO A 171 -7.45 10.16 19.44
C PRO A 171 -6.84 9.57 20.71
N GLU A 172 -6.73 10.37 21.75
CA GLU A 172 -6.13 10.02 23.07
C GLU A 172 -4.63 9.73 23.05
N GLN A 173 -3.99 9.70 21.87
CA GLN A 173 -2.57 9.41 21.75
C GLN A 173 -1.71 10.60 22.19
N THR A 174 -0.65 10.29 22.91
CA THR A 174 0.41 11.22 23.30
C THR A 174 1.74 10.80 22.69
N LEU A 175 2.71 11.70 22.64
CA LEU A 175 4.07 11.37 22.21
C LEU A 175 4.66 10.21 23.02
N SER A 176 4.35 10.15 24.33
CA SER A 176 4.82 9.06 25.20
C SER A 176 4.16 7.73 24.87
N SER A 177 2.83 7.70 24.64
CA SER A 177 2.12 6.46 24.31
C SER A 177 2.49 5.93 22.93
N TYR A 178 2.71 6.83 21.98
CA TYR A 178 3.18 6.44 20.64
C TYR A 178 4.61 5.87 20.67
N ARG A 179 5.51 6.50 21.43
CA ARG A 179 6.88 5.97 21.69
C ARG A 179 6.83 4.58 22.33
N GLU A 180 5.92 4.37 23.30
CA GLU A 180 5.71 3.06 23.92
C GLU A 180 5.27 2.02 22.87
N THR A 181 4.35 2.38 21.98
CA THR A 181 3.89 1.51 20.88
C THR A 181 5.05 1.09 19.98
N LEU A 182 5.89 2.04 19.53
CA LEU A 182 7.08 1.73 18.72
C LEU A 182 8.02 0.77 19.45
N ASN A 183 8.33 1.04 20.72
CA ASN A 183 9.21 0.19 21.51
C ASN A 183 8.66 -1.22 21.72
N LYS A 184 7.36 -1.37 21.99
CA LYS A 184 6.71 -2.69 22.13
C LYS A 184 6.79 -3.50 20.83
N VAL A 185 6.62 -2.86 19.67
CA VAL A 185 6.77 -3.54 18.37
C VAL A 185 8.22 -3.97 18.13
N LEU A 186 9.18 -3.14 18.49
CA LEU A 186 10.60 -3.47 18.38
C LEU A 186 11.08 -4.55 19.36
N GLN A 187 10.33 -4.85 20.43
CA GLN A 187 10.62 -5.92 21.40
C GLN A 187 10.03 -7.27 20.99
N LEU A 188 9.23 -7.34 19.93
CA LEU A 188 8.70 -8.61 19.42
C LEU A 188 9.85 -9.55 19.01
N THR A 189 9.65 -10.85 19.22
CA THR A 189 10.66 -11.88 18.91
C THR A 189 10.07 -12.99 18.06
N PRO A 190 10.54 -13.19 16.79
CA PRO A 190 11.48 -12.32 16.09
C PRO A 190 10.90 -10.93 15.87
N GLN A 191 11.79 -9.92 15.69
CA GLN A 191 11.36 -8.57 15.33
C GLN A 191 10.72 -8.57 13.93
N PRO A 192 9.65 -7.77 13.65
CA PRO A 192 9.14 -7.62 12.30
C PRO A 192 10.21 -7.06 11.37
N VAL A 193 10.09 -7.34 10.09
CA VAL A 193 11.06 -6.88 9.08
C VAL A 193 10.57 -5.66 8.31
N HIS A 194 9.31 -5.28 8.51
CA HIS A 194 8.67 -4.13 7.88
C HIS A 194 7.71 -3.46 8.87
N ILE A 195 7.62 -2.13 8.82
CA ILE A 195 6.70 -1.31 9.63
C ILE A 195 6.12 -0.24 8.72
N SER A 196 4.79 -0.21 8.62
CA SER A 196 4.06 0.92 8.04
C SER A 196 3.66 1.85 9.19
N ALA A 197 4.06 3.12 9.12
CA ALA A 197 3.77 4.12 10.14
C ALA A 197 3.23 5.39 9.47
N TYR A 198 1.94 5.62 9.60
CA TYR A 198 1.24 6.73 8.96
C TYR A 198 0.39 7.49 9.97
N SER A 199 0.24 8.81 9.75
CA SER A 199 -0.65 9.65 10.55
C SER A 199 -2.10 9.39 10.18
N LEU A 200 -2.99 9.54 11.16
CA LEU A 200 -4.42 9.54 10.91
C LEU A 200 -4.80 10.76 10.05
N ILE A 201 -5.48 10.48 8.95
CA ILE A 201 -6.17 11.50 8.14
C ILE A 201 -7.67 11.31 8.34
N VAL A 202 -8.39 12.41 8.57
CA VAL A 202 -9.85 12.39 8.71
C VAL A 202 -10.45 12.62 7.32
N GLU A 203 -10.89 11.54 6.70
CA GLU A 203 -11.43 11.54 5.34
C GLU A 203 -12.94 11.74 5.34
N GLU A 204 -13.46 12.45 4.32
CA GLU A 204 -14.88 12.63 4.08
C GLU A 204 -15.60 11.28 3.96
N GLY A 205 -16.81 11.18 4.51
CA GLY A 205 -17.60 9.93 4.51
C GLY A 205 -17.22 8.94 5.63
N THR A 206 -16.27 9.30 6.50
CA THR A 206 -15.96 8.51 7.71
C THR A 206 -16.72 9.01 8.93
N SER A 207 -16.89 8.14 9.94
CA SER A 207 -17.52 8.56 11.20
C SER A 207 -16.71 9.65 11.91
N PHE A 208 -15.40 9.67 11.74
CA PHE A 208 -14.53 10.73 12.29
C PHE A 208 -14.73 12.08 11.58
N TYR A 209 -15.07 12.09 10.30
CA TYR A 209 -15.40 13.31 9.60
C TYR A 209 -16.72 13.92 10.10
N GLU A 210 -17.73 13.07 10.33
CA GLU A 210 -19.04 13.49 10.86
C GLU A 210 -18.93 13.95 12.33
N ASN A 211 -18.09 13.30 13.12
CA ASN A 211 -17.89 13.56 14.55
C ASN A 211 -16.39 13.56 14.85
N THR A 212 -15.70 14.64 14.45
CA THR A 212 -14.25 14.73 14.56
C THR A 212 -13.81 14.64 16.03
N PRO A 213 -13.03 13.60 16.40
CA PRO A 213 -12.52 13.47 17.76
C PRO A 213 -11.43 14.52 18.03
N LYS A 214 -11.11 14.71 19.31
CA LYS A 214 -9.93 15.51 19.67
C LYS A 214 -8.67 14.74 19.26
N LEU A 215 -7.90 15.32 18.33
CA LEU A 215 -6.61 14.80 17.88
C LEU A 215 -5.45 15.54 18.58
N PRO A 216 -4.25 14.96 18.58
CA PRO A 216 -3.01 15.70 18.89
C PRO A 216 -2.88 16.94 18.01
N ASP A 217 -2.19 17.95 18.49
CA ASP A 217 -1.88 19.12 17.69
C ASP A 217 -0.78 18.83 16.67
N GLU A 218 -0.63 19.73 15.69
CA GLU A 218 0.31 19.59 14.59
C GLU A 218 1.77 19.47 15.05
N GLU A 219 2.16 20.15 16.12
CA GLU A 219 3.50 20.05 16.69
C GLU A 219 3.76 18.65 17.27
N THR A 220 2.80 18.10 17.99
CA THR A 220 2.86 16.73 18.51
C THR A 220 2.90 15.70 17.39
N GLU A 221 2.11 15.87 16.33
CA GLU A 221 2.13 15.00 15.16
C GLU A 221 3.50 15.01 14.46
N ARG A 222 4.07 16.19 14.22
CA ARG A 222 5.41 16.34 13.64
C ARG A 222 6.50 15.68 14.52
N GLU A 223 6.40 15.80 15.83
CA GLU A 223 7.35 15.13 16.73
C GLU A 223 7.14 13.61 16.70
N MET A 224 5.91 13.09 16.60
CA MET A 224 5.64 11.66 16.39
C MET A 224 6.29 11.16 15.10
N TYR A 225 6.17 11.90 13.98
CA TYR A 225 6.80 11.56 12.72
C TYR A 225 8.33 11.51 12.83
N LYS A 226 8.93 12.49 13.48
CA LYS A 226 10.37 12.57 13.70
C LYS A 226 10.88 11.40 14.56
N ILE A 227 10.24 11.12 15.72
CA ILE A 227 10.67 10.03 16.58
C ILE A 227 10.48 8.66 15.95
N THR A 228 9.49 8.48 15.07
CA THR A 228 9.29 7.25 14.30
C THR A 228 10.56 6.91 13.53
N ARG A 229 11.03 7.86 12.74
CA ARG A 229 12.27 7.70 11.97
C ARG A 229 13.45 7.40 12.89
N GLU A 230 13.69 8.24 13.91
CA GLU A 230 14.85 8.09 14.80
C GLU A 230 14.90 6.74 15.52
N ILE A 231 13.74 6.25 15.97
CA ILE A 231 13.63 4.98 16.69
C ILE A 231 13.82 3.80 15.73
N LEU A 232 13.17 3.83 14.56
CA LEU A 232 13.22 2.74 13.59
C LEU A 232 14.59 2.65 12.92
N GLU A 233 15.23 3.76 12.56
CA GLU A 233 16.59 3.78 12.01
C GLU A 233 17.61 3.21 13.02
N LYS A 234 17.53 3.58 14.29
CA LYS A 234 18.37 2.99 15.36
C LYS A 234 18.15 1.48 15.52
N ALA A 235 16.97 0.99 15.20
CA ALA A 235 16.65 -0.44 15.20
C ALA A 235 17.02 -1.15 13.90
N GLY A 236 17.68 -0.44 12.94
CA GLY A 236 18.17 -0.98 11.67
C GLY A 236 17.10 -1.12 10.59
N PHE A 237 16.00 -0.40 10.70
CA PHE A 237 15.10 -0.18 9.58
C PHE A 237 15.57 1.03 8.79
N HIS A 238 15.34 1.03 7.49
CA HIS A 238 15.50 2.24 6.67
C HIS A 238 14.13 2.64 6.12
N ARG A 239 13.91 3.93 6.09
CA ARG A 239 12.73 4.51 5.44
C ARG A 239 12.95 4.43 3.93
N TYR A 240 12.08 3.77 3.18
CA TYR A 240 12.23 3.66 1.73
C TYR A 240 11.20 4.49 0.95
N GLU A 241 10.09 4.85 1.60
CA GLU A 241 9.10 5.82 1.12
C GLU A 241 8.46 6.54 2.32
N ILE A 242 7.54 7.48 2.09
CA ILE A 242 7.04 8.43 3.10
C ILE A 242 6.55 7.76 4.38
N SER A 243 5.82 6.64 4.28
CA SER A 243 5.16 5.99 5.42
C SER A 243 5.73 4.62 5.79
N ASN A 244 6.65 4.07 4.99
CA ASN A 244 7.09 2.69 5.15
C ASN A 244 8.59 2.56 5.46
N TYR A 245 8.87 1.69 6.43
CA TYR A 245 10.19 1.37 6.94
C TYR A 245 10.44 -0.13 6.83
N ALA A 246 11.62 -0.54 6.39
CA ALA A 246 11.96 -1.94 6.20
C ALA A 246 13.38 -2.25 6.64
N LYS A 247 13.63 -3.50 7.01
CA LYS A 247 14.99 -4.07 7.02
C LYS A 247 15.49 -4.18 5.58
N PRO A 248 16.81 -4.13 5.30
CA PRO A 248 17.33 -4.27 3.95
C PRO A 248 16.79 -5.51 3.22
N GLY A 249 16.23 -5.32 2.03
CA GLY A 249 15.65 -6.38 1.20
C GLY A 249 14.21 -6.80 1.55
N TYR A 250 13.55 -6.08 2.47
CA TYR A 250 12.17 -6.36 2.87
C TYR A 250 11.19 -5.21 2.55
N GLU A 251 11.60 -4.26 1.69
CA GLU A 251 10.68 -3.24 1.18
C GLU A 251 9.53 -3.93 0.44
N CYS A 252 8.30 -3.49 0.70
CA CYS A 252 7.13 -4.01 0.01
C CYS A 252 7.24 -3.72 -1.50
N PHE A 253 7.43 -4.78 -2.29
CA PHE A 253 7.58 -4.64 -3.74
C PHE A 253 6.31 -4.05 -4.36
N HIS A 254 5.15 -4.53 -3.92
CA HIS A 254 3.86 -4.08 -4.42
C HIS A 254 3.66 -2.56 -4.25
N ASN A 255 3.99 -2.00 -3.06
CA ASN A 255 3.88 -0.56 -2.82
C ASN A 255 4.82 0.24 -3.72
N LYS A 256 6.05 -0.26 -3.95
CA LYS A 256 7.01 0.41 -4.86
C LYS A 256 6.48 0.51 -6.29
N VAL A 257 5.69 -0.46 -6.76
CA VAL A 257 5.11 -0.44 -8.11
C VAL A 257 4.20 0.78 -8.29
N TYR A 258 3.40 1.13 -7.29
CA TYR A 258 2.57 2.34 -7.35
C TYR A 258 3.42 3.60 -7.46
N TRP A 259 4.45 3.72 -6.61
CA TRP A 259 5.29 4.92 -6.55
C TRP A 259 6.22 5.08 -7.76
N THR A 260 6.47 4.02 -8.51
CA THR A 260 7.29 4.04 -9.72
C THR A 260 6.47 3.97 -11.01
N ARG A 261 5.14 4.16 -10.95
CA ARG A 261 4.22 4.06 -12.09
C ARG A 261 4.32 2.74 -12.86
N GLY A 262 4.65 1.65 -12.17
CA GLY A 262 4.63 0.31 -12.76
C GLY A 262 3.21 -0.14 -13.12
N ASN A 263 3.10 -1.13 -14.03
CA ASN A 263 1.80 -1.70 -14.36
C ASN A 263 1.20 -2.45 -13.16
N TYR A 264 -0.06 -2.18 -12.87
CA TYR A 264 -0.84 -2.95 -11.91
C TYR A 264 -2.30 -3.09 -12.35
N VAL A 265 -2.91 -4.20 -12.00
CA VAL A 265 -4.33 -4.48 -12.23
C VAL A 265 -5.00 -4.83 -10.91
N GLY A 266 -6.16 -4.23 -10.67
CA GLY A 266 -7.01 -4.52 -9.54
C GLY A 266 -8.18 -5.42 -9.92
N PHE A 267 -8.49 -6.41 -9.07
CA PHE A 267 -9.66 -7.26 -9.16
C PHE A 267 -10.55 -7.06 -7.93
N GLY A 268 -11.86 -7.15 -8.14
CA GLY A 268 -12.88 -6.89 -7.11
C GLY A 268 -13.39 -5.45 -7.15
N ILE A 269 -14.47 -5.18 -6.41
CA ILE A 269 -15.15 -3.86 -6.43
C ILE A 269 -14.21 -2.73 -6.04
N GLY A 270 -14.31 -1.60 -6.76
CA GLY A 270 -13.56 -0.37 -6.48
C GLY A 270 -12.04 -0.48 -6.63
N SER A 271 -11.50 -1.62 -7.06
CA SER A 271 -10.06 -1.77 -7.25
C SER A 271 -9.56 -0.94 -8.42
N ALA A 272 -8.47 -0.21 -8.23
CA ALA A 272 -7.85 0.63 -9.25
C ALA A 272 -6.82 -0.14 -10.08
N SER A 273 -6.60 0.32 -11.31
CA SER A 273 -5.65 -0.26 -12.25
C SER A 273 -4.90 0.84 -13.02
N LEU A 274 -3.63 0.58 -13.34
CA LEU A 274 -2.83 1.34 -14.28
C LEU A 274 -2.06 0.36 -15.18
N VAL A 275 -2.47 0.23 -16.42
CA VAL A 275 -1.86 -0.70 -17.36
C VAL A 275 -1.54 0.02 -18.67
N LYS A 276 -0.26 0.09 -19.04
CA LYS A 276 0.20 0.79 -20.26
C LYS A 276 -0.36 2.21 -20.36
N ASN A 277 -0.25 2.97 -19.29
CA ASN A 277 -0.77 4.35 -19.16
C ASN A 277 -2.29 4.49 -19.33
N ARG A 278 -3.04 3.41 -19.19
CA ARG A 278 -4.50 3.44 -19.08
C ARG A 278 -4.88 3.22 -17.62
N ARG A 279 -5.57 4.21 -17.05
CA ARG A 279 -6.12 4.16 -15.70
C ARG A 279 -7.60 3.82 -15.75
N PHE A 280 -8.04 2.96 -14.86
CA PHE A 280 -9.45 2.62 -14.67
C PHE A 280 -9.64 2.06 -13.26
N HIS A 281 -10.88 1.95 -12.85
CA HIS A 281 -11.24 1.23 -11.63
C HIS A 281 -12.44 0.33 -11.88
N ASN A 282 -12.63 -0.64 -11.01
CA ASN A 282 -13.80 -1.50 -11.08
C ASN A 282 -15.02 -0.81 -10.47
N ILE A 283 -16.20 -1.23 -10.92
CA ILE A 283 -17.46 -0.78 -10.33
C ILE A 283 -17.47 -1.00 -8.81
N THR A 284 -18.12 -0.10 -8.08
CA THR A 284 -18.17 -0.11 -6.61
C THR A 284 -19.39 -0.84 -6.05
N GLU A 285 -20.42 -1.06 -6.86
CA GLU A 285 -21.67 -1.66 -6.44
C GLU A 285 -21.57 -3.19 -6.33
N LEU A 286 -21.63 -3.71 -5.11
CA LEU A 286 -21.49 -5.13 -4.82
C LEU A 286 -22.50 -6.00 -5.57
N GLU A 287 -23.76 -5.58 -5.63
CA GLU A 287 -24.83 -6.35 -6.29
C GLU A 287 -24.61 -6.45 -7.81
N SER A 288 -24.25 -5.33 -8.44
CA SER A 288 -23.94 -5.28 -9.88
C SER A 288 -22.73 -6.13 -10.22
N TYR A 289 -21.71 -6.12 -9.35
CA TYR A 289 -20.50 -6.92 -9.50
C TYR A 289 -20.80 -8.42 -9.40
N VAL A 290 -21.52 -8.85 -8.35
CA VAL A 290 -21.83 -10.26 -8.11
C VAL A 290 -22.72 -10.84 -9.21
N ASN A 291 -23.68 -10.07 -9.72
CA ASN A 291 -24.62 -10.51 -10.75
C ASN A 291 -24.10 -10.26 -12.17
N HIS A 292 -22.92 -9.68 -12.33
CA HIS A 292 -22.31 -9.32 -13.61
C HIS A 292 -23.28 -8.55 -14.54
N THR A 293 -23.97 -7.56 -13.95
CA THR A 293 -24.95 -6.74 -14.67
C THR A 293 -24.33 -5.57 -15.42
N LYS A 294 -23.04 -5.29 -15.18
CA LYS A 294 -22.24 -4.25 -15.82
C LYS A 294 -20.85 -4.80 -16.12
N GLU A 295 -20.12 -4.17 -17.05
CA GLU A 295 -18.70 -4.40 -17.21
C GLU A 295 -17.95 -4.13 -15.90
N TYR A 296 -16.88 -4.88 -15.62
CA TYR A 296 -16.11 -4.70 -14.40
C TYR A 296 -15.43 -3.33 -14.35
N ALA A 297 -14.73 -2.96 -15.43
CA ALA A 297 -13.98 -1.71 -15.50
C ALA A 297 -14.87 -0.52 -15.87
N THR A 298 -14.67 0.59 -15.16
CA THR A 298 -15.33 1.88 -15.40
C THR A 298 -14.29 3.02 -15.41
N ASP A 299 -14.69 4.20 -15.88
CA ASP A 299 -13.90 5.43 -15.92
C ASP A 299 -12.50 5.24 -16.56
N ILE A 300 -12.50 4.55 -17.70
CA ILE A 300 -11.26 4.23 -18.42
C ILE A 300 -10.69 5.50 -19.04
N GLN A 301 -9.52 5.93 -18.56
CA GLN A 301 -8.78 7.09 -19.02
C GLN A 301 -7.42 6.66 -19.60
N SER A 302 -7.07 7.20 -20.76
CA SER A 302 -5.69 7.12 -21.27
C SER A 302 -4.95 8.38 -20.82
N LEU A 303 -3.90 8.21 -20.03
CA LEU A 303 -3.12 9.33 -19.52
C LEU A 303 -2.37 10.02 -20.66
N THR A 304 -2.46 11.34 -20.72
CA THR A 304 -1.65 12.18 -21.61
C THR A 304 -0.17 12.08 -21.22
N ILE A 305 0.71 12.56 -22.07
CA ILE A 305 2.15 12.59 -21.73
C ILE A 305 2.42 13.53 -20.56
N GLU A 306 1.69 14.65 -20.50
CA GLU A 306 1.75 15.62 -19.41
C GLU A 306 1.36 14.96 -18.08
N GLU A 307 0.21 14.30 -18.00
CA GLU A 307 -0.24 13.57 -16.81
C GLU A 307 0.76 12.47 -16.40
N GLN A 308 1.39 11.79 -17.36
CA GLN A 308 2.43 10.81 -17.07
C GLN A 308 3.70 11.43 -16.48
N MET A 309 4.11 12.61 -16.97
CA MET A 309 5.25 13.35 -16.44
C MET A 309 4.99 13.90 -15.03
N GLU A 310 3.80 14.43 -14.79
CA GLU A 310 3.35 14.87 -13.47
C GLU A 310 3.41 13.72 -12.46
N GLU A 311 2.81 12.58 -12.80
CA GLU A 311 2.81 11.40 -11.95
C GLU A 311 4.21 10.83 -11.69
N PHE A 312 5.09 10.87 -12.68
CA PHE A 312 6.49 10.47 -12.51
C PHE A 312 7.14 11.28 -11.39
N MET A 313 6.87 12.58 -11.34
CA MET A 313 7.42 13.46 -10.31
C MET A 313 6.76 13.22 -8.96
N PHE A 314 5.43 13.41 -8.84
CA PHE A 314 4.80 13.41 -7.52
C PHE A 314 4.71 12.01 -6.89
N LEU A 315 4.57 10.93 -7.66
CA LEU A 315 4.65 9.58 -7.11
C LEU A 315 6.10 9.18 -6.79
N GLY A 316 7.03 9.48 -7.70
CA GLY A 316 8.43 9.11 -7.53
C GLY A 316 9.12 9.85 -6.38
N LEU A 317 8.75 11.10 -6.10
CA LEU A 317 9.25 11.87 -4.95
C LEU A 317 8.79 11.31 -3.59
N ARG A 318 7.76 10.45 -3.56
CA ARG A 318 7.42 9.69 -2.34
C ARG A 318 8.51 8.72 -1.92
N MET A 319 9.29 8.22 -2.88
CA MET A 319 10.42 7.33 -2.60
C MET A 319 11.61 8.11 -2.05
N MET A 320 12.27 7.60 -1.01
CA MET A 320 13.43 8.26 -0.41
C MET A 320 14.63 8.34 -1.37
N LYS A 321 14.69 7.46 -2.36
CA LYS A 321 15.66 7.57 -3.46
C LYS A 321 15.35 8.73 -4.43
N GLY A 322 14.10 9.22 -4.44
CA GLY A 322 13.63 10.25 -5.35
C GLY A 322 13.50 9.78 -6.80
N VAL A 323 13.60 10.72 -7.74
CA VAL A 323 13.40 10.54 -9.18
C VAL A 323 14.69 10.80 -9.96
N SER A 324 14.90 9.99 -11.01
CA SER A 324 16.04 10.10 -11.92
C SER A 324 15.65 10.89 -13.17
N GLU A 325 16.36 11.97 -13.48
CA GLU A 325 16.19 12.71 -14.72
C GLU A 325 16.57 11.87 -15.95
N GLN A 326 17.50 10.94 -15.79
CA GLN A 326 17.85 10.01 -16.86
C GLN A 326 16.67 9.11 -17.22
N GLU A 327 16.01 8.49 -16.22
CA GLU A 327 14.79 7.68 -16.45
C GLU A 327 13.67 8.53 -17.06
N PHE A 328 13.51 9.77 -16.62
CA PHE A 328 12.55 10.70 -17.19
C PHE A 328 12.84 10.99 -18.66
N TYR A 329 14.10 11.27 -19.00
CA TYR A 329 14.52 11.52 -20.39
C TYR A 329 14.35 10.28 -21.28
N GLU A 330 14.67 9.10 -20.77
CA GLU A 330 14.46 7.84 -21.50
C GLU A 330 12.98 7.60 -21.83
N ASN A 331 12.05 8.00 -20.94
CA ASN A 331 10.62 7.84 -21.14
C ASN A 331 9.97 8.94 -21.99
N TYR A 332 10.42 10.21 -21.83
CA TYR A 332 9.69 11.35 -22.38
C TYR A 332 10.52 12.21 -23.33
N HIS A 333 11.83 11.97 -23.49
CA HIS A 333 12.77 12.74 -24.32
C HIS A 333 12.83 14.22 -23.98
N GLN A 334 12.54 14.56 -22.70
CA GLN A 334 12.59 15.91 -22.16
C GLN A 334 13.37 15.92 -20.84
N ARG A 335 13.97 17.09 -20.49
CA ARG A 335 14.66 17.30 -19.21
C ARG A 335 13.67 17.90 -18.19
N PHE A 336 13.94 17.70 -16.90
CA PHE A 336 13.10 18.25 -15.83
C PHE A 336 12.87 19.77 -15.99
N GLU A 337 13.92 20.54 -16.26
CA GLU A 337 13.82 22.00 -16.38
C GLU A 337 12.99 22.44 -17.60
N GLN A 338 12.90 21.62 -18.64
CA GLN A 338 12.08 21.91 -19.82
C GLN A 338 10.58 21.79 -19.53
N VAL A 339 10.22 20.87 -18.62
CA VAL A 339 8.82 20.56 -18.28
C VAL A 339 8.37 21.32 -17.04
N PHE A 340 9.25 21.43 -16.03
CA PHE A 340 8.96 22.05 -14.73
C PHE A 340 9.93 23.21 -14.44
N PRO A 341 9.88 24.30 -15.25
CA PRO A 341 10.88 25.36 -15.20
C PRO A 341 10.92 26.05 -13.83
N GLY A 342 12.12 26.06 -13.21
CA GLY A 342 12.36 26.71 -11.93
C GLY A 342 11.83 26.00 -10.69
N VAL A 343 11.00 24.96 -10.81
CA VAL A 343 10.38 24.27 -9.66
C VAL A 343 11.45 23.60 -8.79
N ILE A 344 12.36 22.83 -9.40
CA ILE A 344 13.42 22.15 -8.66
C ILE A 344 14.34 23.17 -7.98
N ALA A 345 14.76 24.22 -8.71
CA ALA A 345 15.63 25.27 -8.17
C ALA A 345 15.01 25.97 -6.95
N LYS A 346 13.72 26.32 -7.03
CA LYS A 346 12.92 26.89 -5.93
C LYS A 346 13.01 26.04 -4.67
N TYR A 347 12.74 24.74 -4.78
CA TYR A 347 12.69 23.85 -3.62
C TYR A 347 14.07 23.43 -3.11
N VAL A 348 15.09 23.46 -3.95
CA VAL A 348 16.50 23.30 -3.51
C VAL A 348 16.92 24.52 -2.69
N GLU A 349 16.60 25.75 -3.13
CA GLU A 349 16.88 26.98 -2.37
C GLU A 349 16.17 26.99 -1.01
N LEU A 350 14.92 26.48 -0.95
CA LEU A 350 14.18 26.33 0.30
C LEU A 350 14.66 25.16 1.18
N GLY A 351 15.62 24.36 0.72
CA GLY A 351 16.14 23.20 1.46
C GLY A 351 15.17 22.02 1.53
N LEU A 352 14.14 21.99 0.68
CA LEU A 352 13.11 20.94 0.66
C LEU A 352 13.40 19.83 -0.36
N LEU A 353 14.15 20.13 -1.42
CA LEU A 353 14.71 19.17 -2.36
C LEU A 353 16.23 19.14 -2.27
N ALA A 354 16.80 17.99 -2.56
CA ALA A 354 18.23 17.83 -2.78
C ALA A 354 18.45 17.24 -4.17
N THR A 355 19.52 17.70 -4.84
CA THR A 355 19.92 17.21 -6.16
C THR A 355 21.35 16.70 -6.11
N GLU A 356 21.64 15.65 -6.86
CA GLU A 356 23.00 15.17 -7.13
C GLU A 356 23.11 14.78 -8.61
N VAL A 357 24.28 14.97 -9.20
CA VAL A 357 24.53 14.54 -10.58
C VAL A 357 24.74 13.03 -10.59
N ILE A 358 24.06 12.32 -11.49
CA ILE A 358 24.21 10.87 -11.65
C ILE A 358 25.58 10.58 -12.27
N ASP A 359 26.35 9.70 -11.64
CA ASP A 359 27.73 9.39 -12.03
C ASP A 359 27.88 9.09 -13.52
N GLY A 360 28.83 9.77 -14.15
CA GLY A 360 29.15 9.62 -15.58
C GLY A 360 28.14 10.26 -16.56
N THR A 361 27.22 11.07 -16.04
CA THR A 361 26.19 11.77 -16.83
C THR A 361 26.11 13.26 -16.47
N ASP A 362 25.25 14.01 -17.14
CA ASP A 362 24.81 15.36 -16.77
C ASP A 362 23.35 15.40 -16.27
N PHE A 363 22.77 14.22 -16.00
CA PHE A 363 21.43 14.07 -15.45
C PHE A 363 21.41 14.20 -13.94
N LEU A 364 20.28 14.65 -13.41
CA LEU A 364 20.06 14.85 -11.97
C LEU A 364 19.29 13.67 -11.35
N GLN A 365 19.71 13.30 -10.14
CA GLN A 365 18.85 12.62 -9.17
C GLN A 365 18.24 13.67 -8.26
N VAL A 366 16.93 13.68 -8.13
CA VAL A 366 16.17 14.67 -7.33
C VAL A 366 15.40 13.92 -6.24
N LYS A 367 15.57 14.32 -4.97
CA LYS A 367 14.89 13.68 -3.83
C LYS A 367 14.43 14.71 -2.80
N LEU A 368 13.41 14.37 -2.04
CA LEU A 368 13.02 15.13 -0.86
C LEU A 368 14.14 15.09 0.18
N THR A 369 14.39 16.23 0.82
CA THR A 369 15.15 16.28 2.07
C THR A 369 14.29 15.76 3.23
N LEU A 370 14.86 15.64 4.42
CA LEU A 370 14.07 15.33 5.62
C LEU A 370 13.00 16.39 5.88
N GLN A 371 13.36 17.66 5.75
CA GLN A 371 12.44 18.79 5.89
C GLN A 371 11.39 18.80 4.75
N GLY A 372 11.81 18.48 3.52
CA GLY A 372 10.88 18.35 2.39
C GLY A 372 9.88 17.21 2.55
N SER A 373 10.28 16.14 3.23
CA SER A 373 9.36 15.02 3.52
C SER A 373 8.21 15.41 4.47
N ASP A 374 8.45 16.36 5.38
CA ASP A 374 7.42 16.84 6.32
C ASP A 374 6.33 17.67 5.62
N VAL A 375 6.66 18.27 4.48
CA VAL A 375 5.74 19.10 3.66
C VAL A 375 5.64 18.56 2.23
N SER A 376 5.80 17.27 2.06
CA SER A 376 5.92 16.62 0.75
C SER A 376 4.77 16.92 -0.19
N ASN A 377 3.52 17.00 0.30
CA ASN A 377 2.36 17.31 -0.53
C ASN A 377 2.47 18.70 -1.18
N THR A 378 3.00 19.70 -0.46
CA THR A 378 3.21 21.04 -1.00
C THR A 378 4.27 21.03 -2.12
N VAL A 379 5.37 20.30 -1.90
CA VAL A 379 6.42 20.17 -2.91
C VAL A 379 5.92 19.43 -4.15
N MET A 380 5.20 18.33 -3.95
CA MET A 380 4.68 17.50 -5.04
C MET A 380 3.59 18.21 -5.86
N ALA A 381 2.77 19.07 -5.24
CA ALA A 381 1.72 19.81 -5.95
C ALA A 381 2.25 20.78 -7.01
N ASP A 382 3.46 21.34 -6.83
CA ASP A 382 4.06 22.24 -7.80
C ASP A 382 4.58 21.55 -9.08
N PHE A 383 4.54 20.22 -9.13
CA PHE A 383 4.83 19.44 -10.34
C PHE A 383 3.57 19.13 -11.17
N LEU A 384 2.43 19.73 -10.86
CA LEU A 384 1.24 19.71 -11.71
C LEU A 384 1.36 20.77 -12.80
N LEU A 385 1.05 20.41 -14.05
CA LEU A 385 1.21 21.24 -15.25
C LEU A 385 -0.08 22.02 -15.61
N THR A 386 -0.97 22.22 -14.65
CA THR A 386 -2.27 22.91 -14.82
C THR A 386 -2.13 24.43 -14.86
#